data_1d5c00d185e44e2a7ab752383d8483cd
#
_entry.id   1d5c00d185e44e2a7ab752383d8483cd
#
_cell.length_a   1.000
_cell.length_b   1.000
_cell.length_c   1.000
_cell.angle_alpha   90.00
_cell.angle_beta   90.00
_cell.angle_gamma   90.00
#
_symmetry.space_group_name_H-M   'P 1'
#
loop_
_entity.id
_entity.type
_entity.pdbx_description
1 polymer ?
#
loop_
_entity_poly.entity_id
_entity_poly.type
_entity_poly.pdbx_seq_one_letter_code
_entity_poly.pdbx_strand_id
1 'polypeptide(L)'
;MATKTSSKTQQGKNAGAGAGDSLLQELFLDSIKDIYYAEKAIVKALPKMKKAASSEQLVSAFEDHLAVTKGQVERLEKVFEAMEEKPRAKKCEAIEGLIKEAQSIIEDTDADTATRDVGLILAAQKVEHYEIATYGGLRQLASTLGYTEIEQLLQQTLDEEKETDVLLTQIAENDINYEAAEEDSE
;
A
#
# COMPACT_ATOMS: atom_id res chain seq x y z
N MET A 1 -24.39 -17.01 -61.07
CA MET A 1 -24.34 -15.67 -60.47
C MET A 1 -23.64 -15.81 -59.15
N ALA A 2 -22.38 -15.40 -59.07
CA ALA A 2 -21.54 -15.52 -57.85
C ALA A 2 -21.43 -14.13 -57.23
N THR A 3 -21.91 -13.97 -56.03
CA THR A 3 -21.80 -12.75 -55.23
C THR A 3 -20.49 -12.79 -54.40
N LYS A 4 -19.55 -11.91 -54.73
CA LYS A 4 -18.32 -11.65 -53.95
C LYS A 4 -18.66 -10.87 -52.72
N THR A 5 -18.40 -11.45 -51.55
CA THR A 5 -18.40 -10.72 -50.27
C THR A 5 -17.00 -10.18 -50.02
N SER A 6 -16.87 -8.86 -49.96
CA SER A 6 -15.64 -8.14 -49.73
C SER A 6 -15.42 -7.98 -48.20
N SER A 7 -14.41 -8.59 -47.64
CA SER A 7 -14.00 -8.39 -46.26
C SER A 7 -13.20 -7.10 -46.15
N LYS A 8 -13.75 -6.12 -45.43
CA LYS A 8 -13.04 -4.88 -45.04
C LYS A 8 -12.16 -5.13 -43.83
N THR A 9 -10.88 -5.16 -44.07
CA THR A 9 -9.86 -5.12 -43.02
C THR A 9 -9.88 -3.73 -42.39
N GLN A 10 -10.24 -3.61 -41.13
CA GLN A 10 -10.06 -2.39 -40.34
C GLN A 10 -8.61 -2.30 -39.93
N GLN A 11 -7.86 -1.44 -40.59
CA GLN A 11 -6.56 -0.96 -40.12
C GLN A 11 -6.78 -0.07 -38.89
N GLY A 12 -6.18 -0.47 -37.76
CA GLY A 12 -6.12 0.34 -36.56
C GLY A 12 -5.42 1.68 -36.85
N LYS A 13 -6.11 2.76 -36.64
CA LYS A 13 -5.52 4.09 -36.65
C LYS A 13 -4.72 4.26 -35.36
N ASN A 14 -3.41 4.34 -35.51
CA ASN A 14 -2.49 4.88 -34.54
C ASN A 14 -2.89 6.36 -34.32
N ALA A 15 -3.48 6.68 -33.17
CA ALA A 15 -3.78 8.06 -32.78
C ALA A 15 -2.50 8.65 -32.19
N GLY A 16 -1.80 9.41 -33.00
CA GLY A 16 -0.67 10.23 -32.57
C GLY A 16 -1.12 11.48 -31.81
N ALA A 17 -0.35 11.81 -30.80
CA ALA A 17 -0.06 13.09 -30.16
C ALA A 17 -1.06 14.27 -30.37
N GLY A 18 -1.67 14.71 -29.25
CA GLY A 18 -2.32 16.01 -29.17
C GLY A 18 -3.65 16.06 -28.39
N ALA A 19 -3.99 15.05 -27.61
CA ALA A 19 -5.08 15.15 -26.63
C ALA A 19 -4.47 15.31 -25.24
N GLY A 20 -4.92 16.29 -24.47
CA GLY A 20 -4.63 16.39 -23.04
C GLY A 20 -4.96 15.08 -22.33
N ASP A 21 -4.42 14.87 -21.13
CA ASP A 21 -4.66 13.66 -20.35
C ASP A 21 -6.14 13.37 -20.20
N SER A 22 -6.50 12.09 -20.27
CA SER A 22 -7.88 11.69 -20.00
C SER A 22 -8.21 11.90 -18.52
N LEU A 23 -9.49 12.11 -18.18
CA LEU A 23 -9.95 12.20 -16.80
C LEU A 23 -9.49 10.98 -15.95
N LEU A 24 -9.36 9.82 -16.57
CA LEU A 24 -8.86 8.62 -15.90
C LEU A 24 -7.35 8.72 -15.61
N GLN A 25 -6.57 9.29 -16.52
CA GLN A 25 -5.13 9.54 -16.30
C GLN A 25 -4.91 10.58 -15.20
N GLU A 26 -5.72 11.65 -15.18
CA GLU A 26 -5.68 12.64 -14.10
C GLU A 26 -6.01 12.01 -12.74
N LEU A 27 -7.06 11.17 -12.66
CA LEU A 27 -7.43 10.44 -11.45
C LEU A 27 -6.32 9.48 -11.02
N PHE A 28 -5.72 8.76 -11.97
CA PHE A 28 -4.62 7.83 -11.70
C PHE A 28 -3.42 8.57 -11.11
N LEU A 29 -2.96 9.64 -11.76
CA LEU A 29 -1.83 10.45 -11.26
C LEU A 29 -2.12 11.04 -9.87
N ASP A 30 -3.35 11.50 -9.64
CA ASP A 30 -3.76 12.06 -8.36
C ASP A 30 -3.74 11.00 -7.25
N SER A 31 -4.15 9.78 -7.58
CA SER A 31 -4.11 8.63 -6.66
C SER A 31 -2.67 8.13 -6.42
N ILE A 32 -1.77 8.21 -7.39
CA ILE A 32 -0.33 7.94 -7.20
C ILE A 32 0.28 8.97 -6.22
N LYS A 33 -0.11 10.26 -6.32
CA LYS A 33 0.34 11.28 -5.36
C LYS A 33 -0.17 11.04 -3.95
N ASP A 34 -1.39 10.52 -3.81
CA ASP A 34 -2.01 10.18 -2.54
C ASP A 34 -1.29 9.01 -1.85
N ILE A 35 -1.08 7.90 -2.56
CA ILE A 35 -0.36 6.74 -1.99
C ILE A 35 1.11 7.07 -1.73
N TYR A 36 1.75 7.91 -2.53
CA TYR A 36 3.12 8.38 -2.26
C TYR A 36 3.22 9.18 -0.95
N TYR A 37 2.18 9.95 -0.61
CA TYR A 37 2.09 10.55 0.71
C TYR A 37 1.95 9.52 1.81
N ALA A 38 1.07 8.52 1.62
CA ALA A 38 0.79 7.48 2.59
C ALA A 38 2.05 6.70 2.94
N GLU A 39 2.79 6.21 1.97
CA GLU A 39 4.06 5.51 2.16
C GLU A 39 5.06 6.33 3.00
N LYS A 40 5.21 7.61 2.67
CA LYS A 40 6.12 8.51 3.43
C LYS A 40 5.64 8.77 4.85
N ALA A 41 4.35 8.69 5.11
CA ALA A 41 3.78 8.79 6.45
C ALA A 41 4.02 7.49 7.23
N ILE A 42 3.87 6.33 6.60
CA ILE A 42 4.13 5.00 7.18
C ILE A 42 5.61 4.86 7.55
N VAL A 43 6.55 5.26 6.67
CA VAL A 43 8.00 5.31 6.99
C VAL A 43 8.29 6.07 8.28
N LYS A 44 7.50 7.12 8.60
CA LYS A 44 7.66 7.89 9.83
C LYS A 44 6.94 7.28 11.03
N ALA A 45 5.87 6.51 10.80
CA ALA A 45 5.07 5.89 11.85
C ALA A 45 5.70 4.59 12.36
N LEU A 46 6.22 3.74 11.47
CA LEU A 46 6.79 2.43 11.81
C LEU A 46 7.85 2.45 12.92
N PRO A 47 8.80 3.42 12.99
CA PRO A 47 9.74 3.48 14.10
C PRO A 47 9.08 3.69 15.47
N LYS A 48 7.91 4.33 15.53
CA LYS A 48 7.16 4.53 16.78
C LYS A 48 6.46 3.25 17.19
N MET A 49 5.85 2.54 16.23
CA MET A 49 5.21 1.24 16.45
C MET A 49 6.25 0.21 16.91
N LYS A 50 7.39 0.10 16.22
CA LYS A 50 8.52 -0.73 16.62
C LYS A 50 8.94 -0.46 18.07
N LYS A 51 9.07 0.81 18.47
CA LYS A 51 9.47 1.18 19.83
C LYS A 51 8.42 0.83 20.88
N ALA A 52 7.14 0.80 20.50
CA ALA A 52 6.04 0.50 21.40
C ALA A 52 5.74 -1.00 21.55
N ALA A 53 6.21 -1.81 20.62
CA ALA A 53 6.09 -3.27 20.65
C ALA A 53 7.04 -3.89 21.69
N SER A 54 6.58 -4.96 22.36
CA SER A 54 7.33 -5.73 23.34
C SER A 54 7.80 -7.09 22.81
N SER A 55 7.02 -7.73 21.93
CA SER A 55 7.39 -9.00 21.29
C SER A 55 8.57 -8.80 20.33
N GLU A 56 9.63 -9.61 20.48
CA GLU A 56 10.81 -9.57 19.60
C GLU A 56 10.42 -9.86 18.14
N GLN A 57 9.43 -10.73 17.90
CA GLN A 57 8.95 -11.06 16.56
C GLN A 57 8.27 -9.85 15.92
N LEU A 58 7.41 -9.15 16.66
CA LEU A 58 6.71 -7.97 16.19
C LEU A 58 7.67 -6.79 15.96
N VAL A 59 8.65 -6.60 16.84
CA VAL A 59 9.74 -5.61 16.68
C VAL A 59 10.51 -5.87 15.39
N SER A 60 10.88 -7.13 15.11
CA SER A 60 11.59 -7.51 13.89
C SER A 60 10.71 -7.28 12.65
N ALA A 61 9.43 -7.66 12.71
CA ALA A 61 8.49 -7.46 11.61
C ALA A 61 8.36 -5.97 11.24
N PHE A 62 8.22 -5.08 12.21
CA PHE A 62 8.18 -3.62 11.96
C PHE A 62 9.51 -3.06 11.42
N GLU A 63 10.65 -3.63 11.81
CA GLU A 63 11.95 -3.23 11.28
C GLU A 63 12.10 -3.60 9.80
N ASP A 64 11.75 -4.85 9.47
CA ASP A 64 11.81 -5.38 8.11
C ASP A 64 10.81 -4.63 7.22
N HIS A 65 9.58 -4.42 7.70
CA HIS A 65 8.57 -3.66 6.96
C HIS A 65 9.00 -2.20 6.71
N LEU A 66 9.68 -1.55 7.65
CA LEU A 66 10.26 -0.22 7.41
C LEU A 66 11.26 -0.21 6.25
N ALA A 67 12.06 -1.27 6.10
CA ALA A 67 12.99 -1.39 4.99
C ALA A 67 12.26 -1.60 3.66
N VAL A 68 11.22 -2.45 3.65
CA VAL A 68 10.35 -2.69 2.50
C VAL A 68 9.64 -1.39 2.07
N THR A 69 8.99 -0.69 3.00
CA THR A 69 8.26 0.57 2.73
C THR A 69 9.15 1.65 2.12
N LYS A 70 10.41 1.75 2.56
CA LYS A 70 11.39 2.65 1.91
C LYS A 70 11.64 2.27 0.44
N GLY A 71 11.74 0.98 0.14
CA GLY A 71 11.84 0.48 -1.23
C GLY A 71 10.59 0.80 -2.06
N GLN A 72 9.42 0.77 -1.45
CA GLN A 72 8.14 1.12 -2.09
C GLN A 72 8.07 2.62 -2.42
N VAL A 73 8.55 3.50 -1.53
CA VAL A 73 8.71 4.94 -1.84
C VAL A 73 9.60 5.13 -3.07
N GLU A 74 10.75 4.48 -3.13
CA GLU A 74 11.65 4.54 -4.30
C GLU A 74 11.00 3.96 -5.57
N ARG A 75 10.17 2.93 -5.42
CA ARG A 75 9.41 2.33 -6.52
C ARG A 75 8.34 3.29 -7.06
N LEU A 76 7.65 4.03 -6.20
CA LEU A 76 6.72 5.07 -6.61
C LEU A 76 7.45 6.24 -7.31
N GLU A 77 8.67 6.57 -6.92
CA GLU A 77 9.48 7.57 -7.64
C GLU A 77 9.79 7.12 -9.08
N LYS A 78 10.01 5.81 -9.31
CA LYS A 78 10.13 5.26 -10.67
C LYS A 78 8.79 5.30 -11.42
N VAL A 79 7.66 5.13 -10.73
CA VAL A 79 6.33 5.30 -11.34
C VAL A 79 6.15 6.75 -11.84
N PHE A 80 6.53 7.75 -11.04
CA PHE A 80 6.51 9.15 -11.48
C PHE A 80 7.42 9.38 -12.68
N GLU A 81 8.64 8.82 -12.68
CA GLU A 81 9.58 8.92 -13.81
C GLU A 81 8.98 8.31 -15.09
N ALA A 82 8.38 7.13 -15.01
CA ALA A 82 7.71 6.47 -16.14
C ALA A 82 6.48 7.25 -16.67
N MET A 83 5.89 8.11 -15.83
CA MET A 83 4.82 9.03 -16.21
C MET A 83 5.35 10.38 -16.71
N GLU A 84 6.67 10.59 -16.78
CA GLU A 84 7.32 11.89 -17.07
C GLU A 84 6.91 13.00 -16.08
N GLU A 85 6.53 12.61 -14.85
CA GLU A 85 6.08 13.49 -13.79
C GLU A 85 7.13 13.64 -12.68
N LYS A 86 7.08 14.74 -11.94
CA LYS A 86 7.93 14.93 -10.75
C LYS A 86 7.26 14.31 -9.53
N PRO A 87 8.00 13.57 -8.68
CA PRO A 87 7.47 13.04 -7.43
C PRO A 87 6.87 14.17 -6.56
N ARG A 88 5.57 14.08 -6.31
CA ARG A 88 4.83 15.06 -5.52
C ARG A 88 3.76 14.37 -4.68
N ALA A 89 3.85 14.53 -3.37
CA ALA A 89 2.86 14.01 -2.45
C ALA A 89 1.60 14.88 -2.40
N LYS A 90 0.43 14.25 -2.32
CA LYS A 90 -0.85 14.85 -1.99
C LYS A 90 -1.32 14.26 -0.66
N LYS A 91 -1.73 15.11 0.29
CA LYS A 91 -2.16 14.64 1.61
C LYS A 91 -3.26 13.58 1.50
N CYS A 92 -3.04 12.43 2.13
CA CYS A 92 -4.00 11.33 2.23
C CYS A 92 -4.68 11.37 3.60
N GLU A 93 -5.96 11.66 3.63
CA GLU A 93 -6.75 11.70 4.88
C GLU A 93 -6.96 10.30 5.47
N ALA A 94 -6.99 9.26 4.63
CA ALA A 94 -7.15 7.88 5.09
C ALA A 94 -5.96 7.44 5.96
N ILE A 95 -4.73 7.58 5.45
CA ILE A 95 -3.54 7.18 6.21
C ILE A 95 -3.33 8.01 7.46
N GLU A 96 -3.66 9.31 7.43
CA GLU A 96 -3.61 10.16 8.62
C GLU A 96 -4.53 9.63 9.73
N GLY A 97 -5.74 9.17 9.34
CA GLY A 97 -6.70 8.55 10.27
C GLY A 97 -6.18 7.23 10.85
N LEU A 98 -5.63 6.35 10.02
CA LEU A 98 -5.08 5.06 10.44
C LEU A 98 -3.86 5.23 11.37
N ILE A 99 -2.95 6.15 11.06
CA ILE A 99 -1.80 6.46 11.91
C ILE A 99 -2.27 7.04 13.26
N LYS A 100 -3.27 7.89 13.25
CA LYS A 100 -3.83 8.43 14.49
C LYS A 100 -4.46 7.32 15.36
N GLU A 101 -5.15 6.37 14.75
CA GLU A 101 -5.71 5.23 15.47
C GLU A 101 -4.61 4.36 16.09
N ALA A 102 -3.51 4.09 15.37
CA ALA A 102 -2.35 3.39 15.91
C ALA A 102 -1.71 4.14 17.10
N GLN A 103 -1.67 5.47 17.05
CA GLN A 103 -1.18 6.30 18.16
C GLN A 103 -2.11 6.21 19.38
N SER A 104 -3.44 6.22 19.19
CA SER A 104 -4.40 6.05 20.29
C SER A 104 -4.21 4.71 20.98
N ILE A 105 -3.94 3.62 20.24
CA ILE A 105 -3.66 2.31 20.83
C ILE A 105 -2.42 2.38 21.75
N ILE A 106 -1.36 3.04 21.33
CA ILE A 106 -0.15 3.21 22.15
C ILE A 106 -0.44 4.01 23.43
N GLU A 107 -1.32 5.01 23.35
CA GLU A 107 -1.69 5.90 24.47
C GLU A 107 -2.65 5.21 25.44
N ASP A 108 -3.56 4.36 24.95
CA ASP A 108 -4.66 3.76 25.70
C ASP A 108 -4.33 2.36 26.27
N THR A 109 -3.14 1.82 25.98
CA THR A 109 -2.70 0.50 26.47
C THR A 109 -1.43 0.61 27.31
N ASP A 110 -1.23 -0.36 28.23
CA ASP A 110 -0.04 -0.37 29.09
C ASP A 110 1.21 -0.80 28.33
N ALA A 111 2.35 -0.17 28.66
CA ALA A 111 3.62 -0.51 28.05
C ALA A 111 4.06 -1.94 28.44
N ASP A 112 4.80 -2.57 27.54
CA ASP A 112 5.38 -3.90 27.73
C ASP A 112 4.33 -5.00 27.99
N THR A 113 3.13 -4.87 27.36
CA THR A 113 2.05 -5.86 27.43
C THR A 113 1.79 -6.51 26.07
N ALA A 114 1.41 -7.78 26.08
CA ALA A 114 0.94 -8.50 24.90
C ALA A 114 -0.37 -7.89 24.35
N THR A 115 -1.21 -7.35 25.23
CA THR A 115 -2.43 -6.61 24.84
C THR A 115 -2.10 -5.41 23.95
N ARG A 116 -1.02 -4.65 24.24
CA ARG A 116 -0.54 -3.57 23.35
C ARG A 116 -0.09 -4.14 22.00
N ASP A 117 0.65 -5.23 22.00
CA ASP A 117 1.15 -5.85 20.77
C ASP A 117 -0.01 -6.34 19.88
N VAL A 118 -1.08 -6.91 20.45
CA VAL A 118 -2.33 -7.20 19.73
C VAL A 118 -2.90 -5.93 19.09
N GLY A 119 -2.99 -4.85 19.85
CA GLY A 119 -3.47 -3.56 19.34
C GLY A 119 -2.63 -3.03 18.19
N LEU A 120 -1.30 -3.12 18.28
CA LEU A 120 -0.37 -2.70 17.23
C LEU A 120 -0.53 -3.54 15.95
N ILE A 121 -0.70 -4.87 16.08
CA ILE A 121 -0.97 -5.76 14.95
C ILE A 121 -2.28 -5.36 14.26
N LEU A 122 -3.37 -5.17 15.03
CA LEU A 122 -4.66 -4.73 14.47
C LEU A 122 -4.56 -3.40 13.72
N ALA A 123 -3.80 -2.45 14.25
CA ALA A 123 -3.59 -1.16 13.58
C ALA A 123 -2.76 -1.32 12.30
N ALA A 124 -1.69 -2.13 12.34
CA ALA A 124 -0.84 -2.41 11.18
C ALA A 124 -1.67 -3.09 10.07
N GLN A 125 -2.42 -4.15 10.38
CA GLN A 125 -3.25 -4.83 9.38
C GLN A 125 -4.28 -3.92 8.71
N LYS A 126 -4.82 -2.92 9.41
CA LYS A 126 -5.69 -1.91 8.77
C LYS A 126 -4.93 -1.09 7.73
N VAL A 127 -3.66 -0.77 7.99
CA VAL A 127 -2.79 -0.08 7.03
C VAL A 127 -2.52 -0.99 5.83
N GLU A 128 -2.12 -2.26 6.05
CA GLU A 128 -1.89 -3.23 4.98
C GLU A 128 -3.13 -3.36 4.08
N HIS A 129 -4.33 -3.51 4.66
CA HIS A 129 -5.57 -3.62 3.90
C HIS A 129 -5.91 -2.35 3.10
N TYR A 130 -5.60 -1.17 3.63
CA TYR A 130 -5.70 0.08 2.89
C TYR A 130 -4.74 0.07 1.69
N GLU A 131 -3.49 -0.36 1.87
CA GLU A 131 -2.48 -0.43 0.81
C GLU A 131 -2.80 -1.51 -0.22
N ILE A 132 -3.21 -2.70 0.20
CA ILE A 132 -3.68 -3.78 -0.69
C ILE A 132 -4.83 -3.31 -1.59
N ALA A 133 -5.82 -2.63 -1.03
CA ALA A 133 -6.94 -2.10 -1.81
C ALA A 133 -6.48 -1.01 -2.79
N THR A 134 -5.61 -0.11 -2.35
CA THR A 134 -5.11 1.01 -3.15
C THR A 134 -4.22 0.51 -4.28
N TYR A 135 -3.20 -0.30 -3.98
CA TYR A 135 -2.29 -0.85 -4.99
C TYR A 135 -3.00 -1.80 -5.96
N GLY A 136 -3.96 -2.61 -5.47
CA GLY A 136 -4.79 -3.46 -6.32
C GLY A 136 -5.60 -2.65 -7.35
N GLY A 137 -6.21 -1.55 -6.92
CA GLY A 137 -6.93 -0.63 -7.78
C GLY A 137 -6.01 0.10 -8.77
N LEU A 138 -4.91 0.66 -8.28
CA LEU A 138 -3.93 1.38 -9.11
C LEU A 138 -3.28 0.48 -10.16
N ARG A 139 -2.88 -0.74 -9.79
CA ARG A 139 -2.36 -1.73 -10.73
C ARG A 139 -3.37 -2.01 -11.85
N GLN A 140 -4.65 -2.19 -11.50
CA GLN A 140 -5.70 -2.42 -12.51
C GLN A 140 -5.92 -1.21 -13.41
N LEU A 141 -5.84 0.01 -12.87
CA LEU A 141 -5.93 1.24 -13.67
C LEU A 141 -4.73 1.38 -14.62
N ALA A 142 -3.50 1.09 -14.15
CA ALA A 142 -2.31 1.09 -14.98
C ALA A 142 -2.45 0.13 -16.17
N SER A 143 -2.96 -1.09 -15.92
CA SER A 143 -3.27 -2.06 -16.98
C SER A 143 -4.28 -1.52 -17.98
N THR A 144 -5.37 -0.89 -17.51
CA THR A 144 -6.41 -0.29 -18.35
C THR A 144 -5.88 0.85 -19.23
N LEU A 145 -4.94 1.64 -18.68
CA LEU A 145 -4.30 2.76 -19.39
C LEU A 145 -3.15 2.32 -20.30
N GLY A 146 -2.77 1.03 -20.28
CA GLY A 146 -1.68 0.50 -21.09
C GLY A 146 -0.28 0.80 -20.53
N TYR A 147 -0.17 1.16 -19.26
CA TYR A 147 1.09 1.45 -18.57
C TYR A 147 1.73 0.18 -18.01
N THR A 148 2.24 -0.68 -18.91
CA THR A 148 2.71 -2.02 -18.57
C THR A 148 3.85 -2.03 -17.53
N GLU A 149 4.80 -1.11 -17.65
CA GLU A 149 5.90 -0.99 -16.69
C GLU A 149 5.40 -0.57 -15.30
N ILE A 150 4.50 0.41 -15.25
CA ILE A 150 3.89 0.88 -14.00
C ILE A 150 3.04 -0.22 -13.36
N GLU A 151 2.28 -0.98 -14.17
CA GLU A 151 1.52 -2.14 -13.68
C GLU A 151 2.42 -3.13 -12.93
N GLN A 152 3.59 -3.44 -13.48
CA GLN A 152 4.54 -4.37 -12.86
C GLN A 152 5.12 -3.82 -11.54
N LEU A 153 5.47 -2.53 -11.50
CA LEU A 153 5.96 -1.88 -10.29
C LEU A 153 4.90 -1.91 -9.17
N LEU A 154 3.65 -1.59 -9.50
CA LEU A 154 2.54 -1.60 -8.54
C LEU A 154 2.17 -3.02 -8.09
N GLN A 155 2.29 -4.02 -9.00
CA GLN A 155 2.07 -5.43 -8.64
C GLN A 155 3.07 -5.91 -7.61
N GLN A 156 4.36 -5.55 -7.76
CA GLN A 156 5.40 -5.93 -6.81
C GLN A 156 5.08 -5.39 -5.41
N THR A 157 4.69 -4.13 -5.27
CA THR A 157 4.27 -3.58 -3.98
C THR A 157 3.04 -4.32 -3.43
N LEU A 158 2.02 -4.53 -4.26
CA LEU A 158 0.82 -5.26 -3.84
C LEU A 158 1.11 -6.65 -3.27
N ASP A 159 2.10 -7.33 -3.81
CA ASP A 159 2.48 -8.67 -3.33
C ASP A 159 3.24 -8.56 -1.99
N GLU A 160 4.10 -7.57 -1.82
CA GLU A 160 4.80 -7.26 -0.56
C GLU A 160 3.80 -6.94 0.58
N GLU A 161 2.75 -6.12 0.32
CA GLU A 161 1.72 -5.80 1.34
C GLU A 161 0.94 -7.04 1.78
N LYS A 162 0.60 -7.91 0.84
CA LYS A 162 -0.07 -9.18 1.18
C LYS A 162 0.81 -10.10 2.02
N GLU A 163 2.10 -10.14 1.74
CA GLU A 163 3.05 -10.92 2.52
C GLU A 163 3.17 -10.38 3.95
N THR A 164 3.18 -9.06 4.12
CA THR A 164 3.21 -8.40 5.43
C THR A 164 1.93 -8.68 6.23
N ASP A 165 0.74 -8.57 5.61
CA ASP A 165 -0.54 -8.88 6.28
C ASP A 165 -0.59 -10.33 6.76
N VAL A 166 -0.15 -11.28 5.94
CA VAL A 166 -0.05 -12.70 6.32
C VAL A 166 0.93 -12.90 7.47
N LEU A 167 2.09 -12.24 7.45
CA LEU A 167 3.08 -12.33 8.52
C LEU A 167 2.53 -11.80 9.84
N LEU A 168 1.84 -10.65 9.83
CA LEU A 168 1.21 -10.08 11.02
C LEU A 168 0.14 -11.03 11.61
N THR A 169 -0.67 -11.67 10.75
CA THR A 169 -1.62 -12.70 11.17
C THR A 169 -0.92 -13.86 11.86
N GLN A 170 0.17 -14.37 11.28
CA GLN A 170 0.93 -15.48 11.85
C GLN A 170 1.52 -15.13 13.22
N ILE A 171 2.08 -13.93 13.37
CA ILE A 171 2.62 -13.44 14.65
C ILE A 171 1.52 -13.36 15.71
N ALA A 172 0.34 -12.85 15.34
CA ALA A 172 -0.80 -12.77 16.26
C ALA A 172 -1.30 -14.14 16.72
N GLU A 173 -1.44 -15.09 15.77
CA GLU A 173 -2.04 -16.41 16.03
C GLU A 173 -1.09 -17.37 16.76
N ASN A 174 0.22 -17.23 16.60
CA ASN A 174 1.17 -18.16 17.19
C ASN A 174 1.27 -18.00 18.72
N ASP A 175 1.49 -16.78 19.22
CA ASP A 175 1.77 -16.54 20.64
C ASP A 175 1.03 -15.33 21.23
N ILE A 176 1.10 -14.16 20.58
CA ILE A 176 0.71 -12.86 21.15
C ILE A 176 -0.76 -12.81 21.61
N ASN A 177 -1.70 -13.34 20.81
CA ASN A 177 -3.11 -13.33 21.17
C ASN A 177 -3.40 -14.19 22.43
N TYR A 178 -2.68 -15.29 22.61
CA TYR A 178 -2.83 -16.15 23.77
C TYR A 178 -2.20 -15.52 25.01
N GLU A 179 -1.02 -14.93 24.88
CA GLU A 179 -0.36 -14.21 25.97
C GLU A 179 -1.23 -13.05 26.47
N ALA A 180 -1.80 -12.26 25.54
CA ALA A 180 -2.70 -11.18 25.88
C ALA A 180 -4.00 -11.64 26.58
N ALA A 181 -4.48 -12.83 26.23
CA ALA A 181 -5.68 -13.40 26.87
C ALA A 181 -5.45 -13.88 28.30
N GLU A 182 -4.18 -14.08 28.70
CA GLU A 182 -3.77 -14.48 30.03
C GLU A 182 -3.33 -13.29 30.90
N GLU A 183 -3.22 -12.09 30.33
CA GLU A 183 -2.90 -10.86 31.07
C GLU A 183 -4.09 -10.43 31.94
N ASP A 184 -3.83 -10.23 33.23
CA ASP A 184 -4.81 -9.70 34.17
C ASP A 184 -4.88 -8.17 34.06
N SER A 185 -6.10 -7.62 34.16
CA SER A 185 -6.28 -6.18 34.33
C SER A 185 -5.86 -5.76 35.75
N GLU A 186 -4.82 -4.92 35.88
CA GLU A 186 -4.47 -4.30 37.16
C GLU A 186 -5.53 -3.32 37.67
#